data_7945132c477f15b633570944ad500022
#
_entry.id   7945132c477f15b633570944ad500022
#
_cell.length_a   1.000
_cell.length_b   1.000
_cell.length_c   1.000
_cell.angle_alpha   90.00
_cell.angle_beta   90.00
_cell.angle_gamma   90.00
#
_symmetry.space_group_name_H-M   'P 1'
#
loop_
_entity.id
_entity.type
_entity.pdbx_description
1 polymer ?
#
loop_
_entity_poly.entity_id
_entity_poly.type
_entity_poly.pdbx_seq_one_letter_code
_entity_poly.pdbx_strand_id
1 'polypeptide(L)'
;MTTFFTSESVTAGHPDKVCDQIADAILDALLETDSHSHVACEVTAIPNGIHIFGEITSAARVDYAAIARQVVRDIGYVKHGYGFDADTCQITVDIHEQSPDINMGVEKTDSMENGAGDQGMMFGYACKETENLMPLPIELAHALTKRLAFVRQEGILPYLLPDGKAQVTVEYRDGIPARVETVVVSSQHEADVSMEQLREDILRHVINPVIPEGMLDRNTKFFINPTGRFCIGGPAGDSGLTGRKLIVDTYGGYAWHGGGAFSGKDPSKVDRSGAYMARYLAKNVVAAGLADKCEIQISYAIGVAQPVSLLVDTFGTGKLPADRIRELILKTVDLRPSAIIDRLSLRTPFYRHTASYGHFGSNTAELPWEQTNLPQLWQGII
;
A
#
# COMPACT_ATOMS: atom_id res chain seq x y z
N MET A 1 -23.06 -21.06 -4.86
CA MET A 1 -23.06 -19.96 -5.88
C MET A 1 -21.62 -19.73 -6.32
N THR A 2 -21.37 -19.64 -7.65
CA THR A 2 -20.03 -19.33 -8.17
C THR A 2 -19.94 -17.83 -8.46
N THR A 3 -18.89 -17.19 -7.97
CA THR A 3 -18.58 -15.78 -8.22
C THR A 3 -17.12 -15.61 -8.59
N PHE A 4 -16.77 -14.50 -9.23
CA PHE A 4 -15.39 -14.16 -9.59
C PHE A 4 -15.02 -12.82 -9.00
N PHE A 5 -13.81 -12.71 -8.47
CA PHE A 5 -13.27 -11.46 -7.99
C PHE A 5 -11.87 -11.23 -8.54
N THR A 6 -11.58 -9.99 -8.92
CA THR A 6 -10.33 -9.62 -9.57
C THR A 6 -9.66 -8.50 -8.79
N SER A 7 -8.36 -8.67 -8.52
CA SER A 7 -7.50 -7.60 -8.02
C SER A 7 -6.27 -7.43 -8.91
N GLU A 8 -5.70 -6.23 -8.89
CA GLU A 8 -4.47 -5.93 -9.61
C GLU A 8 -3.39 -5.35 -8.68
N SER A 9 -2.15 -5.47 -9.10
CA SER A 9 -0.99 -4.85 -8.47
C SER A 9 0.00 -4.40 -9.54
N VAL A 10 0.94 -3.54 -9.13
CA VAL A 10 1.98 -3.00 -10.00
C VAL A 10 3.35 -3.17 -9.36
N THR A 11 4.41 -3.20 -10.17
CA THR A 11 5.79 -3.26 -9.67
C THR A 11 6.22 -1.93 -9.06
N ALA A 12 7.30 -1.95 -8.29
CA ALA A 12 7.96 -0.75 -7.77
C ALA A 12 8.38 0.25 -8.88
N GLY A 13 8.56 -0.24 -10.12
CA GLY A 13 8.90 0.58 -11.29
C GLY A 13 7.71 1.21 -12.00
N HIS A 14 6.47 0.93 -11.60
CA HIS A 14 5.32 1.63 -12.15
C HIS A 14 5.40 3.13 -11.86
N PRO A 15 5.06 4.04 -12.82
CA PRO A 15 5.22 5.49 -12.65
C PRO A 15 4.67 6.04 -11.34
N ASP A 16 3.43 5.68 -10.97
CA ASP A 16 2.82 6.14 -9.72
C ASP A 16 3.58 5.60 -8.50
N LYS A 17 4.08 4.37 -8.55
CA LYS A 17 4.84 3.76 -7.44
C LYS A 17 6.26 4.31 -7.33
N VAL A 18 6.86 4.77 -8.40
CA VAL A 18 8.09 5.58 -8.35
C VAL A 18 7.86 6.84 -7.53
N CYS A 19 6.75 7.55 -7.78
CA CYS A 19 6.37 8.75 -7.04
C CYS A 19 6.11 8.47 -5.55
N ASP A 20 5.33 7.43 -5.24
CA ASP A 20 5.04 7.02 -3.86
C ASP A 20 6.31 6.69 -3.07
N GLN A 21 7.24 5.94 -3.67
CA GLN A 21 8.51 5.59 -3.02
C GLN A 21 9.42 6.79 -2.79
N ILE A 22 9.42 7.78 -3.70
CA ILE A 22 10.20 9.01 -3.51
C ILE A 22 9.61 9.82 -2.35
N ALA A 23 8.29 10.02 -2.33
CA ALA A 23 7.61 10.77 -1.29
C ALA A 23 7.82 10.15 0.10
N ASP A 24 7.71 8.82 0.21
CA ASP A 24 7.92 8.10 1.47
C ASP A 24 9.41 7.99 1.87
N ALA A 25 10.35 7.96 0.93
CA ALA A 25 11.78 8.05 1.24
C ALA A 25 12.17 9.42 1.79
N ILE A 26 11.54 10.50 1.30
CA ILE A 26 11.69 11.85 1.84
C ILE A 26 11.14 11.91 3.27
N LEU A 27 9.95 11.34 3.49
CA LEU A 27 9.35 11.25 4.83
C LEU A 27 10.28 10.51 5.80
N ASP A 28 10.80 9.34 5.43
CA ASP A 28 11.71 8.56 6.26
C ASP A 28 12.97 9.36 6.63
N ALA A 29 13.61 10.02 5.65
CA ALA A 29 14.81 10.81 5.87
C ALA A 29 14.58 12.00 6.82
N LEU A 30 13.39 12.60 6.79
CA LEU A 30 13.02 13.66 7.72
C LEU A 30 12.78 13.12 9.13
N LEU A 31 12.03 12.00 9.26
CA LEU A 31 11.72 11.37 10.55
C LEU A 31 12.95 10.80 11.26
N GLU A 32 13.98 10.37 10.54
CA GLU A 32 15.26 9.92 11.12
C GLU A 32 15.92 11.00 11.98
N THR A 33 15.76 12.27 11.61
CA THR A 33 16.39 13.42 12.31
C THR A 33 15.39 14.14 13.20
N ASP A 34 14.16 14.32 12.73
CA ASP A 34 13.08 14.98 13.46
C ASP A 34 11.80 14.14 13.39
N SER A 35 11.58 13.35 14.43
CA SER A 35 10.41 12.47 14.55
C SER A 35 9.07 13.21 14.62
N HIS A 36 9.09 14.54 14.76
CA HIS A 36 7.91 15.41 14.77
C HIS A 36 7.73 16.20 13.47
N SER A 37 8.44 15.85 12.41
CA SER A 37 8.25 16.46 11.10
C SER A 37 6.81 16.35 10.63
N HIS A 38 6.27 17.46 10.12
CA HIS A 38 5.00 17.52 9.42
C HIS A 38 5.27 17.50 7.92
N VAL A 39 4.76 16.48 7.24
CA VAL A 39 5.06 16.22 5.83
C VAL A 39 3.78 15.97 5.05
N ALA A 40 3.61 16.74 3.99
CA ALA A 40 2.63 16.52 2.94
C ALA A 40 3.39 16.68 1.61
N CYS A 41 4.08 15.62 1.20
CA CYS A 41 4.97 15.60 0.05
C CYS A 41 4.30 14.89 -1.13
N GLU A 42 4.18 15.59 -2.25
CA GLU A 42 3.67 15.05 -3.50
C GLU A 42 4.79 14.99 -4.54
N VAL A 43 4.72 14.00 -5.40
CA VAL A 43 5.71 13.78 -6.46
C VAL A 43 5.00 13.48 -7.77
N THR A 44 5.43 14.12 -8.84
CA THR A 44 5.10 13.71 -10.21
C THR A 44 6.34 13.22 -10.93
N ALA A 45 6.18 12.20 -11.77
CA ALA A 45 7.21 11.70 -12.66
C ALA A 45 6.70 11.72 -14.11
N ILE A 46 7.50 12.31 -14.99
CA ILE A 46 7.21 12.51 -16.42
C ILE A 46 8.40 12.01 -17.25
N PRO A 47 8.32 11.94 -18.58
CA PRO A 47 9.49 11.65 -19.39
C PRO A 47 10.68 12.54 -19.01
N ASN A 48 11.77 11.91 -18.62
CA ASN A 48 13.03 12.55 -18.21
C ASN A 48 12.92 13.57 -17.05
N GLY A 49 11.86 13.54 -16.23
CA GLY A 49 11.67 14.53 -15.17
C GLY A 49 10.94 14.03 -13.94
N ILE A 50 11.26 14.65 -12.80
CA ILE A 50 10.57 14.48 -11.51
C ILE A 50 10.32 15.89 -10.94
N HIS A 51 9.12 16.11 -10.43
CA HIS A 51 8.79 17.31 -9.67
C HIS A 51 8.33 16.90 -8.27
N ILE A 52 8.99 17.43 -7.25
CA ILE A 52 8.71 17.21 -5.83
C ILE A 52 8.13 18.52 -5.29
N PHE A 53 6.94 18.46 -4.71
CA PHE A 53 6.25 19.65 -4.23
C PHE A 53 5.41 19.35 -2.99
N GLY A 54 4.94 20.38 -2.32
CA GLY A 54 4.06 20.25 -1.15
C GLY A 54 4.57 21.02 0.06
N GLU A 55 4.06 20.67 1.25
CA GLU A 55 4.32 21.37 2.50
C GLU A 55 5.09 20.48 3.47
N ILE A 56 6.24 21.01 3.94
CA ILE A 56 7.08 20.33 4.92
C ILE A 56 7.52 21.33 6.01
N THR A 57 7.20 21.01 7.26
CA THR A 57 7.71 21.71 8.44
C THR A 57 8.54 20.74 9.26
N SER A 58 9.85 20.96 9.33
CA SER A 58 10.80 20.08 10.00
C SER A 58 12.05 20.83 10.45
N ALA A 59 12.65 20.41 11.56
CA ALA A 59 13.99 20.83 11.95
C ALA A 59 15.08 20.12 11.13
N ALA A 60 14.76 19.00 10.51
CA ALA A 60 15.66 18.27 9.61
C ALA A 60 15.91 19.04 8.30
N ARG A 61 17.09 18.81 7.72
CA ARG A 61 17.44 19.32 6.38
C ARG A 61 17.94 18.16 5.55
N VAL A 62 17.27 17.87 4.45
CA VAL A 62 17.59 16.75 3.55
C VAL A 62 17.76 17.26 2.11
N ASP A 63 18.53 16.53 1.33
CA ASP A 63 18.64 16.76 -0.12
C ASP A 63 17.57 15.95 -0.84
N TYR A 64 16.43 16.58 -1.10
CA TYR A 64 15.27 15.97 -1.78
C TYR A 64 15.65 15.37 -3.14
N ALA A 65 16.47 16.08 -3.92
CA ALA A 65 16.86 15.63 -5.24
C ALA A 65 17.78 14.42 -5.17
N ALA A 66 18.72 14.39 -4.24
CA ALA A 66 19.59 13.24 -4.02
C ALA A 66 18.80 12.00 -3.58
N ILE A 67 17.82 12.16 -2.68
CA ILE A 67 16.93 11.07 -2.23
C ILE A 67 16.14 10.52 -3.42
N ALA A 68 15.49 11.38 -4.20
CA ALA A 68 14.70 10.97 -5.36
C ALA A 68 15.56 10.20 -6.37
N ARG A 69 16.75 10.71 -6.68
CA ARG A 69 17.69 10.07 -7.59
C ARG A 69 18.14 8.69 -7.11
N GLN A 70 18.38 8.55 -5.80
CA GLN A 70 18.73 7.27 -5.20
C GLN A 70 17.57 6.27 -5.29
N VAL A 71 16.33 6.70 -5.01
CA VAL A 71 15.14 5.84 -5.15
C VAL A 71 14.98 5.34 -6.58
N VAL A 72 15.11 6.22 -7.58
CA VAL A 72 15.04 5.85 -9.01
C VAL A 72 16.09 4.82 -9.38
N ARG A 73 17.33 4.98 -8.84
CA ARG A 73 18.44 4.03 -9.04
C ARG A 73 18.14 2.67 -8.41
N ASP A 74 17.65 2.64 -7.17
CA ASP A 74 17.32 1.41 -6.43
C ASP A 74 16.20 0.61 -7.11
N ILE A 75 15.22 1.30 -7.69
CA ILE A 75 14.15 0.69 -8.49
C ILE A 75 14.73 -0.01 -9.72
N GLY A 76 15.84 0.51 -10.28
CA GLY A 76 16.52 -0.07 -11.42
C GLY A 76 16.40 0.73 -12.72
N TYR A 77 16.00 1.99 -12.67
CA TYR A 77 16.06 2.91 -13.80
C TYR A 77 17.48 3.46 -13.94
N VAL A 78 18.38 2.60 -14.42
CA VAL A 78 19.82 2.88 -14.58
C VAL A 78 20.33 2.75 -16.03
N LYS A 79 19.43 2.35 -16.95
CA LYS A 79 19.79 2.20 -18.37
C LYS A 79 19.42 3.46 -19.13
N HIS A 80 20.41 4.05 -19.81
CA HIS A 80 20.19 5.19 -20.70
C HIS A 80 19.42 4.81 -21.96
N GLY A 81 18.71 5.79 -22.54
CA GLY A 81 18.02 5.61 -23.81
C GLY A 81 16.56 5.15 -23.72
N TYR A 82 16.05 4.89 -22.52
CA TYR A 82 14.64 4.52 -22.28
C TYR A 82 13.74 5.71 -21.89
N GLY A 83 14.29 6.94 -21.92
CA GLY A 83 13.54 8.19 -21.68
C GLY A 83 13.30 8.53 -20.21
N PHE A 84 13.82 7.72 -19.27
CA PHE A 84 13.82 7.99 -17.83
C PHE A 84 14.90 7.16 -17.15
N ASP A 85 15.86 7.80 -16.49
CA ASP A 85 16.90 7.14 -15.71
C ASP A 85 17.42 8.03 -14.58
N ALA A 86 18.06 7.39 -13.58
CA ALA A 86 18.52 8.04 -12.35
C ALA A 86 19.60 9.12 -12.59
N ASP A 87 20.42 9.02 -13.63
CA ASP A 87 21.56 9.90 -13.83
C ASP A 87 21.17 11.16 -14.62
N THR A 88 20.24 11.04 -15.57
CA THR A 88 19.90 12.12 -16.51
C THR A 88 18.56 12.80 -16.24
N CYS A 89 17.63 12.21 -15.46
CA CYS A 89 16.34 12.83 -15.19
C CYS A 89 16.52 14.18 -14.45
N GLN A 90 15.76 15.17 -14.89
CA GLN A 90 15.72 16.50 -14.25
C GLN A 90 14.83 16.41 -12.98
N ILE A 91 15.32 16.98 -11.88
CA ILE A 91 14.56 17.00 -10.62
C ILE A 91 14.36 18.45 -10.22
N THR A 92 13.09 18.83 -10.07
CA THR A 92 12.68 20.15 -9.57
C THR A 92 12.03 19.97 -8.20
N VAL A 93 12.25 20.95 -7.31
CA VAL A 93 11.77 20.91 -5.92
C VAL A 93 11.07 22.21 -5.58
N ASP A 94 9.82 22.11 -5.14
CA ASP A 94 8.94 23.25 -4.78
C ASP A 94 8.28 22.94 -3.43
N ILE A 95 9.07 22.96 -2.36
CA ILE A 95 8.63 22.71 -0.99
C ILE A 95 8.45 24.01 -0.24
N HIS A 96 7.29 24.14 0.40
CA HIS A 96 6.93 25.28 1.25
C HIS A 96 6.74 24.83 2.71
N GLU A 97 6.74 25.79 3.65
CA GLU A 97 6.32 25.52 5.03
C GLU A 97 4.80 25.49 5.12
N GLN A 98 4.26 24.63 5.98
CA GLN A 98 2.82 24.53 6.21
C GLN A 98 2.25 25.83 6.78
N SER A 99 1.02 26.19 6.40
CA SER A 99 0.33 27.37 6.90
C SER A 99 0.17 27.30 8.44
N PRO A 100 0.55 28.37 9.16
CA PRO A 100 0.36 28.46 10.61
C PRO A 100 -1.10 28.30 11.07
N ASP A 101 -2.07 28.67 10.24
CA ASP A 101 -3.49 28.64 10.56
C ASP A 101 -4.01 27.20 10.75
N ILE A 102 -3.46 26.24 10.00
CA ILE A 102 -3.81 24.82 10.14
C ILE A 102 -3.31 24.29 11.47
N ASN A 103 -2.08 24.61 11.86
CA ASN A 103 -1.48 24.15 13.12
C ASN A 103 -2.24 24.66 14.35
N MET A 104 -2.68 25.93 14.35
CA MET A 104 -3.44 26.49 15.48
C MET A 104 -4.78 25.79 15.74
N GLY A 105 -5.41 25.26 14.71
CA GLY A 105 -6.69 24.53 14.82
C GLY A 105 -6.53 23.11 15.40
N VAL A 106 -5.38 22.49 15.23
CA VAL A 106 -5.11 21.08 15.55
C VAL A 106 -4.37 20.92 16.86
N GLU A 107 -3.33 21.73 17.10
CA GLU A 107 -2.47 21.61 18.28
C GLU A 107 -3.15 22.12 19.57
N LYS A 108 -3.06 21.35 20.64
CA LYS A 108 -3.58 21.67 21.96
C LYS A 108 -2.44 21.63 22.99
N THR A 109 -2.68 22.24 24.16
CA THR A 109 -1.73 22.23 25.30
C THR A 109 -1.40 20.80 25.75
N ASP A 110 -2.38 19.90 25.77
CA ASP A 110 -2.18 18.47 25.93
C ASP A 110 -2.12 17.81 24.53
N SER A 111 -1.00 17.26 24.17
CA SER A 111 -0.78 16.60 22.86
C SER A 111 -1.75 15.43 22.61
N MET A 112 -2.25 14.79 23.66
CA MET A 112 -3.27 13.72 23.53
C MET A 112 -4.64 14.26 23.08
N GLU A 113 -4.88 15.54 23.24
CA GLU A 113 -6.09 16.23 22.76
C GLU A 113 -5.91 16.91 21.41
N ASN A 114 -4.76 16.71 20.75
CA ASN A 114 -4.56 17.19 19.38
C ASN A 114 -5.65 16.61 18.47
N GLY A 115 -6.33 17.52 17.78
CA GLY A 115 -7.38 17.15 16.86
C GLY A 115 -6.86 16.48 15.59
N ALA A 116 -7.74 15.80 14.88
CA ALA A 116 -7.42 15.30 13.54
C ALA A 116 -7.04 16.47 12.61
N GLY A 117 -5.98 16.29 11.82
CA GLY A 117 -5.50 17.31 10.88
C GLY A 117 -6.43 17.54 9.69
N ASP A 118 -7.38 16.63 9.46
CA ASP A 118 -8.41 16.73 8.43
C ASP A 118 -9.67 15.96 8.86
N GLN A 119 -10.76 16.22 8.14
CA GLN A 119 -11.92 15.35 8.16
C GLN A 119 -11.69 14.15 7.25
N GLY A 120 -12.34 13.01 7.51
CA GLY A 120 -12.27 11.87 6.62
C GLY A 120 -12.87 10.60 7.22
N MET A 121 -12.91 9.58 6.38
CA MET A 121 -13.27 8.21 6.76
C MET A 121 -12.20 7.25 6.28
N MET A 122 -11.77 6.35 7.15
CA MET A 122 -10.71 5.39 6.91
C MET A 122 -11.26 3.98 7.12
N PHE A 123 -10.86 3.06 6.26
CA PHE A 123 -11.33 1.68 6.29
C PHE A 123 -10.20 0.70 6.57
N GLY A 124 -10.51 -0.32 7.34
CA GLY A 124 -9.67 -1.48 7.56
C GLY A 124 -10.45 -2.75 7.30
N TYR A 125 -9.78 -3.75 6.75
CA TYR A 125 -10.40 -5.02 6.42
C TYR A 125 -9.50 -6.20 6.80
N ALA A 126 -10.11 -7.34 7.13
CA ALA A 126 -9.43 -8.62 7.29
C ALA A 126 -10.39 -9.77 6.98
N CYS A 127 -9.86 -10.86 6.45
CA CYS A 127 -10.59 -12.11 6.20
C CYS A 127 -9.69 -13.34 6.29
N LYS A 128 -10.27 -14.51 6.49
CA LYS A 128 -9.54 -15.80 6.63
C LYS A 128 -9.19 -16.47 5.29
N GLU A 129 -8.86 -15.68 4.27
CA GLU A 129 -8.52 -16.25 2.95
C GLU A 129 -7.03 -16.56 2.81
N THR A 130 -6.17 -15.86 3.54
CA THR A 130 -4.72 -16.04 3.57
C THR A 130 -4.19 -16.04 5.01
N GLU A 131 -2.94 -16.48 5.21
CA GLU A 131 -2.29 -16.46 6.53
C GLU A 131 -2.16 -15.05 7.10
N ASN A 132 -1.98 -14.05 6.22
CA ASN A 132 -1.91 -12.65 6.60
C ASN A 132 -3.28 -11.98 6.83
N LEU A 133 -4.36 -12.76 6.72
CA LEU A 133 -5.74 -12.29 6.82
C LEU A 133 -6.08 -11.19 5.79
N MET A 134 -5.58 -11.36 4.58
CA MET A 134 -5.86 -10.54 3.40
C MET A 134 -6.73 -11.29 2.39
N PRO A 135 -7.47 -10.58 1.53
CA PRO A 135 -8.13 -11.19 0.38
C PRO A 135 -7.12 -11.83 -0.57
N LEU A 136 -7.40 -13.05 -1.01
CA LEU A 136 -6.49 -13.84 -1.83
C LEU A 136 -6.12 -13.17 -3.18
N PRO A 137 -7.06 -12.52 -3.92
CA PRO A 137 -6.73 -11.95 -5.22
C PRO A 137 -5.65 -10.85 -5.15
N ILE A 138 -5.71 -9.97 -4.16
CA ILE A 138 -4.70 -8.91 -4.01
C ILE A 138 -3.37 -9.45 -3.51
N GLU A 139 -3.39 -10.43 -2.60
CA GLU A 139 -2.18 -11.08 -2.08
C GLU A 139 -1.41 -11.75 -3.23
N LEU A 140 -2.10 -12.48 -4.12
CA LEU A 140 -1.50 -13.10 -5.31
C LEU A 140 -1.00 -12.05 -6.32
N ALA A 141 -1.75 -10.96 -6.54
CA ALA A 141 -1.33 -9.89 -7.44
C ALA A 141 -0.05 -9.20 -6.95
N HIS A 142 0.06 -8.91 -5.64
CA HIS A 142 1.28 -8.39 -5.02
C HIS A 142 2.45 -9.37 -5.14
N ALA A 143 2.22 -10.64 -4.84
CA ALA A 143 3.25 -11.66 -4.94
C ALA A 143 3.80 -11.81 -6.37
N LEU A 144 2.95 -11.72 -7.40
CA LEU A 144 3.35 -11.75 -8.81
C LEU A 144 4.21 -10.54 -9.18
N THR A 145 3.81 -9.33 -8.81
CA THR A 145 4.57 -8.11 -9.12
C THR A 145 5.88 -8.05 -8.35
N LYS A 146 5.91 -8.50 -7.11
CA LYS A 146 7.13 -8.67 -6.31
C LYS A 146 8.07 -9.71 -6.93
N ARG A 147 7.52 -10.81 -7.44
CA ARG A 147 8.30 -11.85 -8.13
C ARG A 147 8.87 -11.36 -9.46
N LEU A 148 8.13 -10.54 -10.22
CA LEU A 148 8.66 -9.88 -11.43
C LEU A 148 9.91 -9.05 -11.11
N ALA A 149 9.84 -8.22 -10.07
CA ALA A 149 10.98 -7.42 -9.64
C ALA A 149 12.16 -8.31 -9.21
N PHE A 150 11.89 -9.35 -8.43
CA PHE A 150 12.90 -10.31 -7.95
C PHE A 150 13.65 -11.00 -9.11
N VAL A 151 12.94 -11.59 -10.09
CA VAL A 151 13.62 -12.32 -11.19
C VAL A 151 14.46 -11.39 -12.07
N ARG A 152 14.10 -10.10 -12.15
CA ARG A 152 14.89 -9.07 -12.83
C ARG A 152 16.14 -8.74 -12.01
N GLN A 153 16.00 -8.45 -10.72
CA GLN A 153 17.09 -8.03 -9.83
C GLN A 153 18.13 -9.11 -9.64
N GLU A 154 17.71 -10.37 -9.52
CA GLU A 154 18.60 -11.53 -9.39
C GLU A 154 19.20 -12.00 -10.73
N GLY A 155 18.89 -11.30 -11.84
CA GLY A 155 19.41 -11.66 -13.16
C GLY A 155 18.90 -12.99 -13.72
N ILE A 156 17.80 -13.53 -13.17
CA ILE A 156 17.14 -14.74 -13.70
C ILE A 156 16.53 -14.42 -15.07
N LEU A 157 15.89 -13.27 -15.19
CA LEU A 157 15.36 -12.71 -16.44
C LEU A 157 15.95 -11.31 -16.66
N PRO A 158 17.21 -11.21 -17.12
CA PRO A 158 17.96 -9.95 -17.14
C PRO A 158 17.44 -8.94 -18.19
N TYR A 159 16.62 -9.39 -19.11
CA TYR A 159 15.98 -8.55 -20.13
C TYR A 159 14.70 -7.86 -19.65
N LEU A 160 14.20 -8.18 -18.45
CA LEU A 160 13.08 -7.44 -17.86
C LEU A 160 13.53 -6.06 -17.41
N LEU A 161 12.63 -5.09 -17.55
CA LEU A 161 12.79 -3.71 -17.13
C LEU A 161 11.86 -3.40 -15.94
N PRO A 162 12.02 -2.24 -15.25
CA PRO A 162 11.38 -2.04 -13.95
C PRO A 162 9.86 -2.02 -13.93
N ASP A 163 9.19 -1.55 -15.01
CA ASP A 163 7.73 -1.38 -15.04
C ASP A 163 7.00 -2.70 -15.31
N GLY A 164 5.90 -2.89 -14.63
CA GLY A 164 5.06 -4.07 -14.82
C GLY A 164 3.80 -4.05 -13.97
N LYS A 165 2.84 -4.90 -14.37
CA LYS A 165 1.55 -5.05 -13.71
C LYS A 165 1.17 -6.54 -13.65
N ALA A 166 0.41 -6.92 -12.63
CA ALA A 166 -0.25 -8.21 -12.57
C ALA A 166 -1.70 -8.06 -12.13
N GLN A 167 -2.58 -8.91 -12.66
CA GLN A 167 -3.98 -8.98 -12.29
C GLN A 167 -4.36 -10.44 -12.11
N VAL A 168 -5.08 -10.76 -11.04
CA VAL A 168 -5.52 -12.12 -10.73
C VAL A 168 -7.02 -12.14 -10.51
N THR A 169 -7.70 -13.04 -11.23
CA THR A 169 -9.12 -13.34 -11.03
C THR A 169 -9.24 -14.68 -10.32
N VAL A 170 -9.85 -14.69 -9.15
CA VAL A 170 -10.13 -15.89 -8.35
C VAL A 170 -11.59 -16.25 -8.49
N GLU A 171 -11.85 -17.54 -8.73
CA GLU A 171 -13.18 -18.17 -8.65
C GLU A 171 -13.47 -18.51 -7.20
N TYR A 172 -14.63 -18.07 -6.72
CA TYR A 172 -15.16 -18.38 -5.39
C TYR A 172 -16.35 -19.36 -5.52
N ARG A 173 -16.40 -20.36 -4.66
CA ARG A 173 -17.55 -21.24 -4.49
C ARG A 173 -18.09 -21.09 -3.08
N ASP A 174 -19.33 -20.63 -2.99
CA ASP A 174 -20.00 -20.34 -1.72
C ASP A 174 -19.18 -19.43 -0.79
N GLY A 175 -18.51 -18.42 -1.39
CA GLY A 175 -17.70 -17.42 -0.69
C GLY A 175 -16.29 -17.88 -0.29
N ILE A 176 -15.86 -19.09 -0.72
CA ILE A 176 -14.53 -19.64 -0.46
C ILE A 176 -13.71 -19.63 -1.76
N PRO A 177 -12.45 -19.13 -1.74
CA PRO A 177 -11.56 -19.22 -2.90
C PRO A 177 -11.39 -20.68 -3.35
N ALA A 178 -11.60 -20.96 -4.64
CA ALA A 178 -11.58 -22.31 -5.18
C ALA A 178 -10.43 -22.53 -6.17
N ARG A 179 -10.21 -21.60 -7.10
CA ARG A 179 -9.17 -21.68 -8.12
C ARG A 179 -8.88 -20.30 -8.72
N VAL A 180 -7.77 -20.17 -9.39
CA VAL A 180 -7.45 -19.00 -10.21
C VAL A 180 -8.03 -19.18 -11.61
N GLU A 181 -8.94 -18.31 -12.00
CA GLU A 181 -9.57 -18.31 -13.33
C GLU A 181 -8.68 -17.65 -14.38
N THR A 182 -8.06 -16.52 -14.03
CA THR A 182 -7.27 -15.73 -15.00
C THR A 182 -6.09 -15.07 -14.30
N VAL A 183 -4.94 -15.09 -14.98
CA VAL A 183 -3.75 -14.32 -14.63
C VAL A 183 -3.36 -13.45 -15.80
N VAL A 184 -3.26 -12.14 -15.58
CA VAL A 184 -2.72 -11.19 -16.54
C VAL A 184 -1.40 -10.66 -16.00
N VAL A 185 -0.35 -10.68 -16.81
CA VAL A 185 0.96 -10.07 -16.49
C VAL A 185 1.41 -9.22 -17.66
N SER A 186 1.74 -7.97 -17.38
CA SER A 186 2.40 -7.08 -18.33
C SER A 186 3.75 -6.66 -17.74
N SER A 187 4.84 -6.95 -18.44
CA SER A 187 6.19 -6.64 -18.00
C SER A 187 6.95 -5.89 -19.09
N GLN A 188 7.55 -4.78 -18.70
CA GLN A 188 8.49 -4.05 -19.55
C GLN A 188 9.72 -4.92 -19.82
N HIS A 189 10.23 -4.89 -21.04
CA HIS A 189 11.34 -5.74 -21.48
C HIS A 189 12.21 -5.07 -22.55
N GLU A 190 13.42 -5.57 -22.73
CA GLU A 190 14.31 -5.18 -23.82
C GLU A 190 13.76 -5.59 -25.20
N ALA A 191 14.19 -4.89 -26.24
CA ALA A 191 13.60 -5.00 -27.57
C ALA A 191 13.94 -6.30 -28.31
N ASP A 192 15.01 -6.95 -27.92
CA ASP A 192 15.61 -8.13 -28.59
C ASP A 192 15.07 -9.47 -28.10
N VAL A 193 14.28 -9.50 -27.00
CA VAL A 193 13.60 -10.72 -26.56
C VAL A 193 12.35 -11.01 -27.40
N SER A 194 12.18 -12.26 -27.81
CA SER A 194 10.95 -12.68 -28.49
C SER A 194 9.76 -12.76 -27.54
N MET A 195 8.55 -12.50 -28.06
CA MET A 195 7.33 -12.63 -27.25
C MET A 195 7.05 -14.05 -26.79
N GLU A 196 7.48 -15.05 -27.55
CA GLU A 196 7.39 -16.45 -27.18
C GLU A 196 8.24 -16.75 -25.96
N GLN A 197 9.53 -16.41 -26.01
CA GLN A 197 10.47 -16.55 -24.90
C GLN A 197 9.98 -15.83 -23.64
N LEU A 198 9.56 -14.56 -23.79
CA LEU A 198 9.03 -13.77 -22.67
C LEU A 198 7.85 -14.46 -21.98
N ARG A 199 6.90 -15.00 -22.75
CA ARG A 199 5.71 -15.66 -22.22
C ARG A 199 6.03 -16.95 -21.49
N GLU A 200 6.89 -17.78 -22.06
CA GLU A 200 7.35 -19.01 -21.42
C GLU A 200 8.11 -18.74 -20.11
N ASP A 201 9.01 -17.76 -20.13
CA ASP A 201 9.83 -17.41 -18.97
C ASP A 201 8.98 -16.80 -17.84
N ILE A 202 8.04 -15.91 -18.14
CA ILE A 202 7.13 -15.36 -17.12
C ILE A 202 6.24 -16.45 -16.54
N LEU A 203 5.70 -17.35 -17.35
CA LEU A 203 4.92 -18.49 -16.85
C LEU A 203 5.77 -19.35 -15.90
N ARG A 204 6.99 -19.68 -16.32
CA ARG A 204 7.89 -20.58 -15.60
C ARG A 204 8.49 -19.98 -14.34
N HIS A 205 8.95 -18.72 -14.41
CA HIS A 205 9.75 -18.10 -13.35
C HIS A 205 8.98 -17.13 -12.46
N VAL A 206 7.79 -16.69 -12.90
CA VAL A 206 6.96 -15.73 -12.17
C VAL A 206 5.65 -16.37 -11.72
N ILE A 207 4.83 -16.89 -12.64
CA ILE A 207 3.46 -17.33 -12.30
C ILE A 207 3.48 -18.65 -11.53
N ASN A 208 4.11 -19.69 -12.06
CA ASN A 208 4.14 -21.00 -11.43
C ASN A 208 4.75 -21.04 -10.03
N PRO A 209 5.83 -20.26 -9.71
CA PRO A 209 6.36 -20.24 -8.35
C PRO A 209 5.52 -19.47 -7.33
N VAL A 210 4.58 -18.63 -7.77
CA VAL A 210 3.78 -17.75 -6.91
C VAL A 210 2.40 -18.34 -6.63
N ILE A 211 1.72 -18.85 -7.66
CA ILE A 211 0.36 -19.34 -7.49
C ILE A 211 0.42 -20.79 -7.01
N PRO A 212 -0.24 -21.13 -5.88
CA PRO A 212 -0.27 -22.51 -5.37
C PRO A 212 -0.72 -23.51 -6.41
N GLU A 213 -0.03 -24.65 -6.52
CA GLU A 213 -0.24 -25.66 -7.55
C GLU A 213 -1.71 -26.13 -7.64
N GLY A 214 -2.38 -26.30 -6.52
CA GLY A 214 -3.80 -26.69 -6.46
C GLY A 214 -4.79 -25.63 -6.93
N MET A 215 -4.35 -24.40 -7.19
CA MET A 215 -5.19 -23.31 -7.66
C MET A 215 -5.15 -23.08 -9.18
N LEU A 216 -4.21 -23.70 -9.87
CA LEU A 216 -4.13 -23.67 -11.33
C LEU A 216 -4.71 -24.96 -11.92
N ASP A 217 -5.47 -24.85 -13.00
CA ASP A 217 -5.99 -25.99 -13.75
C ASP A 217 -5.94 -25.74 -15.27
N ARG A 218 -6.38 -26.76 -16.05
CA ARG A 218 -6.40 -26.67 -17.53
C ARG A 218 -7.29 -25.55 -18.09
N ASN A 219 -8.17 -24.97 -17.28
CA ASN A 219 -9.08 -23.91 -17.68
C ASN A 219 -8.56 -22.52 -17.27
N THR A 220 -7.47 -22.45 -16.48
CA THR A 220 -6.85 -21.19 -16.10
C THR A 220 -6.31 -20.47 -17.34
N LYS A 221 -6.68 -19.21 -17.50
CA LYS A 221 -6.29 -18.37 -18.63
C LYS A 221 -5.07 -17.51 -18.26
N PHE A 222 -4.10 -17.48 -19.16
CA PHE A 222 -2.89 -16.67 -19.01
C PHE A 222 -2.81 -15.63 -20.12
N PHE A 223 -2.70 -14.36 -19.75
CA PHE A 223 -2.48 -13.23 -20.65
C PHE A 223 -1.16 -12.56 -20.29
N ILE A 224 -0.09 -12.92 -20.99
CA ILE A 224 1.25 -12.38 -20.76
C ILE A 224 1.61 -11.46 -21.90
N ASN A 225 1.82 -10.16 -21.61
CA ASN A 225 1.98 -9.08 -22.58
C ASN A 225 0.98 -9.23 -23.74
N PRO A 226 -0.34 -9.17 -23.46
CA PRO A 226 -1.36 -9.47 -24.50
C PRO A 226 -1.35 -8.48 -25.65
N THR A 227 -0.89 -7.26 -25.42
CA THR A 227 -0.72 -6.23 -26.47
C THR A 227 0.57 -6.40 -27.28
N GLY A 228 1.42 -7.38 -26.91
CA GLY A 228 2.72 -7.63 -27.54
C GLY A 228 3.84 -6.84 -26.87
N ARG A 229 4.66 -6.15 -27.67
CA ARG A 229 5.88 -5.47 -27.24
C ARG A 229 5.61 -4.36 -26.22
N PHE A 230 6.36 -4.37 -25.10
CA PHE A 230 6.31 -3.36 -24.06
C PHE A 230 7.75 -2.93 -23.68
N CYS A 231 8.39 -2.12 -24.52
CA CYS A 231 9.77 -1.66 -24.31
C CYS A 231 9.83 -0.25 -23.70
N ILE A 232 8.88 0.63 -24.03
CA ILE A 232 8.78 1.96 -23.41
C ILE A 232 7.80 1.84 -22.24
N GLY A 233 8.28 2.05 -21.03
CA GLY A 233 7.52 1.96 -19.80
C GLY A 233 8.05 2.93 -18.74
N GLY A 234 7.55 2.80 -17.52
CA GLY A 234 7.84 3.74 -16.45
C GLY A 234 7.40 5.16 -16.80
N PRO A 235 7.98 6.20 -16.16
CA PRO A 235 7.62 7.59 -16.39
C PRO A 235 7.83 8.07 -17.84
N ALA A 236 8.61 7.36 -18.63
CA ALA A 236 8.77 7.63 -20.07
C ALA A 236 7.55 7.21 -20.90
N GLY A 237 6.83 6.18 -20.47
CA GLY A 237 5.65 5.64 -21.15
C GLY A 237 4.35 6.26 -20.69
N ASP A 238 4.25 6.56 -19.38
CA ASP A 238 3.07 7.15 -18.73
C ASP A 238 3.50 7.98 -17.52
N SER A 239 2.82 9.09 -17.28
CA SER A 239 3.16 9.97 -16.15
C SER A 239 2.71 9.37 -14.83
N GLY A 240 3.55 9.50 -13.79
CA GLY A 240 3.26 9.12 -12.42
C GLY A 240 2.85 10.29 -11.54
N LEU A 241 2.08 9.98 -10.50
CA LEU A 241 1.72 10.90 -9.43
C LEU A 241 1.53 10.11 -8.14
N THR A 242 1.95 10.68 -7.00
CA THR A 242 1.66 10.16 -5.67
C THR A 242 0.17 9.90 -5.46
N GLY A 243 -0.17 8.83 -4.76
CA GLY A 243 -1.54 8.56 -4.33
C GLY A 243 -2.52 8.14 -5.42
N ARG A 244 -2.06 7.66 -6.58
CA ARG A 244 -2.93 7.18 -7.67
C ARG A 244 -3.16 5.67 -7.68
N LYS A 245 -2.62 4.94 -6.69
CA LYS A 245 -2.74 3.47 -6.58
C LYS A 245 -3.41 3.03 -5.27
N LEU A 246 -4.41 3.79 -4.80
CA LEU A 246 -5.10 3.60 -3.53
C LEU A 246 -5.62 2.17 -3.33
N ILE A 247 -6.16 1.58 -4.37
CA ILE A 247 -6.76 0.25 -4.32
C ILE A 247 -5.69 -0.84 -4.31
N VAL A 248 -4.58 -0.64 -5.02
CA VAL A 248 -3.38 -1.49 -4.94
C VAL A 248 -2.74 -1.39 -3.55
N ASP A 249 -2.71 -0.20 -2.96
CA ASP A 249 -2.13 0.05 -1.64
C ASP A 249 -2.90 -0.62 -0.50
N THR A 250 -4.17 -0.96 -0.71
CA THR A 250 -5.08 -1.47 0.32
C THR A 250 -5.53 -2.90 0.03
N TYR A 251 -6.77 -3.13 -0.37
CA TYR A 251 -7.39 -4.46 -0.40
C TYR A 251 -7.78 -4.94 -1.81
N GLY A 252 -7.25 -4.30 -2.87
CA GLY A 252 -7.51 -4.70 -4.26
C GLY A 252 -8.98 -4.58 -4.69
N GLY A 253 -9.75 -3.69 -4.06
CA GLY A 253 -11.16 -3.50 -4.33
C GLY A 253 -12.10 -4.42 -3.52
N TYR A 254 -11.56 -5.27 -2.64
CA TYR A 254 -12.35 -6.21 -1.83
C TYR A 254 -13.07 -5.53 -0.66
N ALA A 255 -12.59 -4.39 -0.21
CA ALA A 255 -13.15 -3.57 0.87
C ALA A 255 -13.36 -2.13 0.41
N TRP A 256 -14.15 -1.37 1.16
CA TRP A 256 -14.33 0.05 0.94
C TRP A 256 -13.03 0.84 1.11
N HIS A 257 -12.99 2.02 0.51
CA HIS A 257 -11.88 2.97 0.65
C HIS A 257 -12.40 4.38 0.89
N GLY A 258 -11.75 5.13 1.79
CA GLY A 258 -12.17 6.50 2.14
C GLY A 258 -11.70 7.57 1.16
N GLY A 259 -10.79 7.24 0.25
CA GLY A 259 -10.25 8.13 -0.78
C GLY A 259 -8.92 8.80 -0.41
N GLY A 260 -8.45 8.71 0.85
CA GLY A 260 -7.18 9.30 1.29
C GLY A 260 -5.97 8.48 0.85
N ALA A 261 -5.00 9.12 0.19
CA ALA A 261 -3.70 8.52 -0.13
C ALA A 261 -2.80 8.45 1.10
N PHE A 262 -1.85 7.50 1.11
CA PHE A 262 -0.93 7.27 2.23
C PHE A 262 0.43 7.91 2.00
N SER A 263 1.09 7.57 0.89
CA SER A 263 2.47 7.96 0.61
C SER A 263 2.65 9.48 0.62
N GLY A 264 3.78 9.94 1.16
CA GLY A 264 4.11 11.35 1.30
C GLY A 264 3.49 12.06 2.52
N LYS A 265 2.66 11.37 3.32
CA LYS A 265 1.99 11.91 4.50
C LYS A 265 2.63 11.39 5.78
N ASP A 266 3.00 12.28 6.71
CA ASP A 266 3.39 11.91 8.06
C ASP A 266 2.20 11.38 8.88
N PRO A 267 2.45 10.68 10.03
CA PRO A 267 1.38 10.01 10.78
C PRO A 267 0.36 10.95 11.44
N SER A 268 0.57 12.26 11.49
CA SER A 268 -0.45 13.21 11.95
C SER A 268 -1.66 13.29 11.01
N LYS A 269 -1.49 12.87 9.74
CA LYS A 269 -2.54 12.79 8.75
C LYS A 269 -3.35 11.51 8.98
N VAL A 270 -4.60 11.66 9.40
CA VAL A 270 -5.50 10.54 9.74
C VAL A 270 -5.84 9.65 8.55
N ASP A 271 -5.73 10.14 7.33
CA ASP A 271 -5.81 9.31 6.12
C ASP A 271 -4.90 8.09 6.20
N ARG A 272 -3.68 8.28 6.70
CA ARG A 272 -2.69 7.22 6.86
C ARG A 272 -2.83 6.51 8.20
N SER A 273 -2.70 7.22 9.31
CA SER A 273 -2.71 6.64 10.66
C SER A 273 -4.04 5.96 11.01
N GLY A 274 -5.17 6.57 10.62
CA GLY A 274 -6.51 6.00 10.83
C GLY A 274 -6.74 4.73 10.01
N ALA A 275 -6.26 4.67 8.75
CA ALA A 275 -6.35 3.48 7.92
C ALA A 275 -5.50 2.32 8.49
N TYR A 276 -4.30 2.61 8.98
CA TYR A 276 -3.44 1.61 9.64
C TYR A 276 -4.08 1.08 10.93
N MET A 277 -4.68 1.97 11.73
CA MET A 277 -5.42 1.56 12.93
C MET A 277 -6.66 0.73 12.56
N ALA A 278 -7.41 1.12 11.54
CA ALA A 278 -8.58 0.36 11.09
C ALA A 278 -8.19 -1.06 10.62
N ARG A 279 -7.05 -1.20 9.90
CA ARG A 279 -6.48 -2.52 9.56
C ARG A 279 -6.10 -3.31 10.80
N TYR A 280 -5.38 -2.70 11.75
CA TYR A 280 -5.00 -3.34 13.00
C TYR A 280 -6.21 -3.90 13.75
N LEU A 281 -7.28 -3.12 13.86
CA LEU A 281 -8.52 -3.55 14.54
C LEU A 281 -9.21 -4.69 13.80
N ALA A 282 -9.43 -4.56 12.49
CA ALA A 282 -10.09 -5.58 11.69
C ALA A 282 -9.32 -6.91 11.75
N LYS A 283 -7.98 -6.85 11.63
CA LYS A 283 -7.11 -8.03 11.71
C LYS A 283 -7.21 -8.72 13.07
N ASN A 284 -7.20 -7.95 14.15
CA ASN A 284 -7.31 -8.50 15.51
C ASN A 284 -8.70 -9.11 15.80
N VAL A 285 -9.80 -8.55 15.26
CA VAL A 285 -11.13 -9.15 15.36
C VAL A 285 -11.16 -10.53 14.71
N VAL A 286 -10.60 -10.66 13.51
CA VAL A 286 -10.54 -11.95 12.79
C VAL A 286 -9.57 -12.92 13.47
N ALA A 287 -8.41 -12.46 13.90
CA ALA A 287 -7.41 -13.28 14.61
C ALA A 287 -7.92 -13.79 15.96
N ALA A 288 -8.74 -13.01 16.66
CA ALA A 288 -9.43 -13.44 17.89
C ALA A 288 -10.52 -14.50 17.62
N GLY A 289 -10.83 -14.77 16.35
CA GLY A 289 -11.89 -15.68 15.95
C GLY A 289 -13.30 -15.13 16.22
N LEU A 290 -13.45 -13.82 16.41
CA LEU A 290 -14.74 -13.16 16.63
C LEU A 290 -15.58 -13.07 15.35
N ALA A 291 -14.92 -13.10 14.18
CA ALA A 291 -15.54 -13.14 12.86
C ALA A 291 -14.60 -13.82 11.86
N ASP A 292 -15.12 -14.26 10.71
CA ASP A 292 -14.30 -14.76 9.61
C ASP A 292 -13.93 -13.64 8.62
N LYS A 293 -14.73 -12.55 8.63
CA LYS A 293 -14.51 -11.31 7.87
C LYS A 293 -14.85 -10.13 8.77
N CYS A 294 -14.07 -9.07 8.69
CA CYS A 294 -14.34 -7.84 9.44
C CYS A 294 -13.90 -6.62 8.64
N GLU A 295 -14.82 -5.66 8.51
CA GLU A 295 -14.52 -4.31 8.05
C GLU A 295 -14.73 -3.32 9.18
N ILE A 296 -13.80 -2.39 9.33
CA ILE A 296 -13.83 -1.30 10.30
C ILE A 296 -13.81 0.01 9.53
N GLN A 297 -14.76 0.92 9.85
CA GLN A 297 -14.66 2.31 9.43
C GLN A 297 -14.43 3.20 10.65
N ILE A 298 -13.43 4.08 10.57
CA ILE A 298 -13.20 5.16 11.54
C ILE A 298 -13.39 6.47 10.82
N SER A 299 -14.09 7.43 11.43
CA SER A 299 -14.28 8.77 10.83
C SER A 299 -13.87 9.86 11.80
N TYR A 300 -13.27 10.93 11.26
CA TYR A 300 -12.81 12.08 12.03
C TYR A 300 -13.39 13.38 11.47
N ALA A 301 -13.47 14.39 12.35
CA ALA A 301 -13.70 15.78 11.99
C ALA A 301 -12.41 16.57 12.26
N ILE A 302 -12.10 17.52 11.40
CA ILE A 302 -10.92 18.39 11.57
C ILE A 302 -10.94 19.09 12.93
N GLY A 303 -9.80 19.11 13.62
CA GLY A 303 -9.65 19.75 14.93
C GLY A 303 -10.31 19.00 16.11
N VAL A 304 -10.90 17.81 15.88
CA VAL A 304 -11.52 16.98 16.93
C VAL A 304 -10.66 15.73 17.14
N ALA A 305 -10.26 15.47 18.39
CA ALA A 305 -9.42 14.31 18.71
C ALA A 305 -10.21 12.99 18.69
N GLN A 306 -11.42 12.99 19.26
CA GLN A 306 -12.25 11.79 19.28
C GLN A 306 -12.80 11.48 17.88
N PRO A 307 -12.82 10.19 17.46
CA PRO A 307 -13.50 9.84 16.23
C PRO A 307 -15.01 10.17 16.32
N VAL A 308 -15.58 10.67 15.23
CA VAL A 308 -17.03 10.98 15.16
C VAL A 308 -17.87 9.72 14.98
N SER A 309 -17.28 8.65 14.43
CA SER A 309 -17.93 7.34 14.33
C SER A 309 -16.94 6.19 14.26
N LEU A 310 -17.38 5.02 14.73
CA LEU A 310 -16.74 3.72 14.55
C LEU A 310 -17.81 2.72 14.09
N LEU A 311 -17.66 2.19 12.87
CA LEU A 311 -18.51 1.12 12.34
C LEU A 311 -17.73 -0.19 12.37
N VAL A 312 -18.40 -1.27 12.72
CA VAL A 312 -17.92 -2.65 12.59
C VAL A 312 -18.91 -3.43 11.75
N ASP A 313 -18.46 -4.01 10.65
CA ASP A 313 -19.23 -4.97 9.86
C ASP A 313 -18.51 -6.31 9.80
N THR A 314 -19.20 -7.36 10.18
CA THR A 314 -18.68 -8.74 10.15
C THR A 314 -19.27 -9.58 9.01
N PHE A 315 -20.04 -8.97 8.11
CA PHE A 315 -20.66 -9.62 6.96
C PHE A 315 -21.48 -10.87 7.35
N GLY A 316 -22.12 -10.84 8.52
CA GLY A 316 -22.89 -11.96 9.05
C GLY A 316 -22.04 -13.14 9.57
N THR A 317 -20.72 -13.01 9.62
CA THR A 317 -19.81 -14.07 10.14
C THR A 317 -19.45 -13.89 11.62
N GLY A 318 -19.96 -12.84 12.26
CA GLY A 318 -19.66 -12.51 13.66
C GLY A 318 -20.19 -13.54 14.65
N LYS A 319 -19.35 -13.95 15.60
CA LYS A 319 -19.76 -14.76 16.77
C LYS A 319 -20.41 -13.94 17.86
N LEU A 320 -20.20 -12.62 17.83
CA LEU A 320 -20.85 -11.63 18.67
C LEU A 320 -21.55 -10.61 17.77
N PRO A 321 -22.61 -9.93 18.27
CA PRO A 321 -23.16 -8.77 17.58
C PRO A 321 -22.11 -7.70 17.31
N ALA A 322 -22.19 -7.04 16.16
CA ALA A 322 -21.23 -6.00 15.76
C ALA A 322 -21.08 -4.87 16.80
N ASP A 323 -22.18 -4.48 17.46
CA ASP A 323 -22.16 -3.49 18.55
C ASP A 323 -21.31 -3.95 19.75
N ARG A 324 -21.34 -5.24 20.08
CA ARG A 324 -20.51 -5.77 21.18
C ARG A 324 -19.03 -5.77 20.81
N ILE A 325 -18.68 -6.06 19.55
CA ILE A 325 -17.30 -5.96 19.08
C ILE A 325 -16.85 -4.49 19.09
N ARG A 326 -17.72 -3.56 18.65
CA ARG A 326 -17.46 -2.12 18.71
C ARG A 326 -17.22 -1.63 20.14
N GLU A 327 -18.06 -2.04 21.11
CA GLU A 327 -17.87 -1.70 22.52
C GLU A 327 -16.55 -2.25 23.08
N LEU A 328 -16.16 -3.47 22.70
CA LEU A 328 -14.90 -4.10 23.08
C LEU A 328 -13.70 -3.28 22.59
N ILE A 329 -13.73 -2.87 21.33
CA ILE A 329 -12.70 -2.02 20.73
C ILE A 329 -12.59 -0.70 21.52
N LEU A 330 -13.70 0.02 21.71
CA LEU A 330 -13.71 1.32 22.38
C LEU A 330 -13.27 1.26 23.86
N LYS A 331 -13.42 0.10 24.51
CA LYS A 331 -12.92 -0.11 25.89
C LYS A 331 -11.41 -0.37 25.97
N THR A 332 -10.80 -0.88 24.89
CA THR A 332 -9.43 -1.40 24.93
C THR A 332 -8.45 -0.60 24.07
N VAL A 333 -8.96 0.20 23.14
CA VAL A 333 -8.13 0.96 22.19
C VAL A 333 -8.58 2.42 22.16
N ASP A 334 -7.65 3.31 22.44
CA ASP A 334 -7.84 4.75 22.25
C ASP A 334 -7.62 5.08 20.76
N LEU A 335 -8.64 5.68 20.15
CA LEU A 335 -8.66 6.01 18.73
C LEU A 335 -8.37 7.48 18.42
N ARG A 336 -7.90 8.26 19.41
CA ARG A 336 -7.41 9.62 19.16
C ARG A 336 -6.15 9.56 18.30
N PRO A 337 -5.92 10.50 17.37
CA PRO A 337 -4.76 10.47 16.45
C PRO A 337 -3.42 10.27 17.16
N SER A 338 -3.16 11.01 18.25
CA SER A 338 -1.92 10.87 19.02
C SER A 338 -1.77 9.46 19.62
N ALA A 339 -2.85 8.90 20.17
CA ALA A 339 -2.84 7.55 20.75
C ALA A 339 -2.59 6.46 19.69
N ILE A 340 -3.09 6.66 18.46
CA ILE A 340 -2.82 5.78 17.33
C ILE A 340 -1.34 5.82 16.96
N ILE A 341 -0.78 7.02 16.84
CA ILE A 341 0.63 7.24 16.50
C ILE A 341 1.53 6.53 17.51
N ASP A 342 1.25 6.69 18.80
CA ASP A 342 2.03 6.07 19.88
C ASP A 342 1.88 4.54 19.88
N ARG A 343 0.64 4.03 19.77
CA ARG A 343 0.36 2.59 19.79
C ARG A 343 1.01 1.83 18.65
N LEU A 344 1.00 2.43 17.46
CA LEU A 344 1.56 1.81 16.26
C LEU A 344 2.98 2.29 15.96
N SER A 345 3.61 3.07 16.86
CA SER A 345 4.99 3.57 16.71
C SER A 345 5.23 4.26 15.38
N LEU A 346 4.26 5.06 14.91
CA LEU A 346 4.25 5.62 13.57
C LEU A 346 5.27 6.76 13.34
N ARG A 347 6.02 7.18 14.35
CA ARG A 347 7.13 8.14 14.19
C ARG A 347 8.45 7.49 13.79
N THR A 348 8.45 6.16 13.60
CA THR A 348 9.61 5.39 13.15
C THR A 348 9.71 5.44 11.64
N PRO A 349 10.91 5.67 11.04
CA PRO A 349 11.09 5.66 9.60
C PRO A 349 11.04 4.23 9.04
N PHE A 350 9.98 3.89 8.32
CA PHE A 350 9.77 2.62 7.63
C PHE A 350 8.84 2.77 6.40
N TYR A 351 8.49 4.00 6.08
CA TYR A 351 7.41 4.31 5.15
C TYR A 351 7.75 3.96 3.70
N ARG A 352 8.98 4.15 3.26
CA ARG A 352 9.41 3.74 1.93
C ARG A 352 9.15 2.26 1.66
N HIS A 353 9.31 1.40 2.68
CA HIS A 353 9.03 -0.03 2.57
C HIS A 353 7.56 -0.32 2.24
N THR A 354 6.64 0.50 2.71
CA THR A 354 5.19 0.33 2.48
C THR A 354 4.73 0.85 1.12
N ALA A 355 5.52 1.68 0.46
CA ALA A 355 5.12 2.41 -0.75
C ALA A 355 4.96 1.54 -2.00
N SER A 356 5.30 0.26 -1.97
CA SER A 356 5.10 -0.69 -3.06
C SER A 356 4.68 -2.06 -2.53
N TYR A 357 3.91 -2.81 -3.34
CA TYR A 357 3.40 -4.15 -3.01
C TYR A 357 2.41 -4.19 -1.84
N GLY A 358 1.70 -3.07 -1.59
CA GLY A 358 0.66 -2.93 -0.57
C GLY A 358 1.16 -2.49 0.80
N HIS A 359 0.32 -1.72 1.49
CA HIS A 359 0.55 -1.27 2.87
C HIS A 359 0.09 -2.30 3.91
N PHE A 360 -0.60 -3.36 3.47
CA PHE A 360 -1.15 -4.41 4.33
C PHE A 360 -0.78 -5.80 3.79
N GLY A 361 -0.76 -6.79 4.69
CA GLY A 361 -0.54 -8.18 4.34
C GLY A 361 0.92 -8.63 4.38
N SER A 362 1.32 -9.48 3.45
CA SER A 362 2.61 -10.18 3.48
C SER A 362 3.83 -9.25 3.38
N ASN A 363 3.68 -8.13 2.67
CA ASN A 363 4.78 -7.19 2.49
C ASN A 363 5.15 -6.42 3.76
N THR A 364 4.20 -6.28 4.68
CA THR A 364 4.31 -5.46 5.91
C THR A 364 4.01 -6.26 7.18
N ALA A 365 4.14 -7.59 7.11
CA ALA A 365 3.74 -8.50 8.19
C ALA A 365 4.42 -8.23 9.55
N GLU A 366 5.62 -7.66 9.54
CA GLU A 366 6.37 -7.26 10.73
C GLU A 366 5.96 -5.91 11.32
N LEU A 367 5.22 -5.09 10.57
CA LEU A 367 4.86 -3.73 11.00
C LEU A 367 3.75 -3.71 12.06
N PRO A 368 3.68 -2.67 12.89
CA PRO A 368 2.82 -2.65 14.07
C PRO A 368 1.34 -2.88 13.81
N TRP A 369 0.81 -2.40 12.68
CA TRP A 369 -0.61 -2.59 12.34
C TRP A 369 -0.96 -3.98 11.83
N GLU A 370 0.04 -4.81 11.55
CA GLU A 370 -0.15 -6.22 11.21
C GLU A 370 -0.04 -7.16 12.42
N GLN A 371 0.28 -6.64 13.61
CA GLN A 371 0.39 -7.44 14.83
C GLN A 371 -0.99 -7.86 15.36
N THR A 372 -1.07 -9.08 15.90
CA THR A 372 -2.31 -9.68 16.45
C THR A 372 -2.19 -9.88 17.96
N ASN A 373 -2.12 -8.79 18.72
CA ASN A 373 -1.91 -8.79 20.17
C ASN A 373 -3.15 -8.41 21.00
N LEU A 374 -4.23 -7.91 20.40
CA LEU A 374 -5.49 -7.61 21.09
C LEU A 374 -6.26 -8.86 21.55
N PRO A 375 -6.25 -10.03 20.85
CA PRO A 375 -6.93 -11.23 21.33
C PRO A 375 -6.57 -11.61 22.76
N GLN A 376 -5.31 -11.42 23.16
CA GLN A 376 -4.85 -11.70 24.52
C GLN A 376 -5.51 -10.78 25.55
N LEU A 377 -5.73 -9.50 25.21
CA LEU A 377 -6.44 -8.54 26.07
C LEU A 377 -7.94 -8.85 26.15
N TRP A 378 -8.50 -9.45 25.11
CA TRP A 378 -9.94 -9.72 25.01
C TRP A 378 -10.36 -11.03 25.67
N GLN A 379 -9.44 -12.00 25.86
CA GLN A 379 -9.74 -13.32 26.46
C GLN A 379 -10.38 -13.26 27.85
N GLY A 380 -10.22 -12.17 28.60
CA GLY A 380 -10.87 -11.97 29.90
C GLY A 380 -12.16 -11.14 29.85
N ILE A 381 -12.55 -10.65 28.68
CA ILE A 381 -13.68 -9.73 28.49
C ILE A 381 -14.82 -10.40 27.70
N ILE A 382 -14.47 -11.39 26.86
CA ILE A 382 -15.39 -12.24 26.08
C ILE A 382 -15.72 -13.47 26.93
#